data_605db0b8832ddf8893226daee435d10f
#
_entry.id   605db0b8832ddf8893226daee435d10f
#
_cell.length_a   1.000
_cell.length_b   1.000
_cell.length_c   1.000
_cell.angle_alpha   90.00
_cell.angle_beta   90.00
_cell.angle_gamma   90.00
#
_symmetry.space_group_name_H-M   'P 1'
#
loop_
_entity.id
_entity.type
_entity.pdbx_description
1 polymer ?
#
loop_
_entity_poly.entity_id
_entity_poly.type
_entity_poly.pdbx_seq_one_letter_code
_entity_poly.pdbx_strand_id
1 'polypeptide(L)'
;LESRGLGDVYKRQILILMKFFLENFKWLLACSLMYFSSCFGQTFFISLYANEIRSFFQLSHGDWGSIYALGTLASAFMMLVLGGLVDKHEFKKLLILVFISLSILCFTMVLNSSLWILIGIIFGLRFFGQGMLFHLPSVAIGRWFGQNKGKATSISVLGFSLGEAIFPIIMTFIISFVGWKFSWSFGGVLLLLILPFIVTLLKVERTPKSSRNQVIEQTGLNDKHLSLIHI
;
A
#
# COMPACT_ATOMS: atom_id res chain seq x y z
N LEU A 1 42.46 -3.49 15.53
CA LEU A 1 42.09 -2.06 15.36
C LEU A 1 40.99 -1.86 14.33
N GLU A 2 40.93 -2.63 13.23
CA GLU A 2 39.91 -2.51 12.19
C GLU A 2 38.48 -2.87 12.68
N SER A 3 38.31 -3.85 13.56
CA SER A 3 36.98 -4.29 14.05
C SER A 3 36.30 -3.23 14.92
N ARG A 4 37.05 -2.38 15.64
CA ARG A 4 36.48 -1.28 16.43
C ARG A 4 35.94 -0.17 15.55
N GLY A 5 36.59 0.14 14.44
CA GLY A 5 36.12 1.15 13.47
C GLY A 5 34.83 0.75 12.77
N LEU A 6 34.66 -0.54 12.41
CA LEU A 6 33.43 -1.05 11.80
C LEU A 6 32.23 -0.92 12.74
N GLY A 7 32.40 -1.27 14.03
CA GLY A 7 31.34 -1.16 15.03
C GLY A 7 30.84 0.28 15.22
N ASP A 8 31.72 1.26 15.17
CA ASP A 8 31.35 2.67 15.30
C ASP A 8 30.62 3.20 14.06
N VAL A 9 30.99 2.74 12.86
CA VAL A 9 30.29 3.07 11.61
C VAL A 9 28.86 2.53 11.64
N TYR A 10 28.67 1.27 12.04
CA TYR A 10 27.33 0.67 12.15
C TYR A 10 26.47 1.38 13.21
N LYS A 11 27.02 1.72 14.37
CA LYS A 11 26.31 2.49 15.40
C LYS A 11 25.84 3.84 14.88
N ARG A 12 26.70 4.57 14.18
CA ARG A 12 26.34 5.87 13.57
C ARG A 12 25.24 5.71 12.53
N GLN A 13 25.30 4.69 11.67
CA GLN A 13 24.26 4.43 10.67
C GLN A 13 22.91 4.13 11.31
N ILE A 14 22.89 3.29 12.36
CA ILE A 14 21.67 2.97 13.12
C ILE A 14 21.09 4.24 13.77
N LEU A 15 21.92 5.06 14.39
CA LEU A 15 21.47 6.31 15.02
C LEU A 15 20.87 7.29 14.00
N ILE A 16 21.49 7.43 12.83
CA ILE A 16 20.98 8.27 11.73
C ILE A 16 19.63 7.74 11.23
N LEU A 17 19.51 6.43 11.05
CA LEU A 17 18.28 5.80 10.60
C LEU A 17 17.15 5.95 11.64
N MET A 18 17.49 5.77 12.92
CA MET A 18 16.53 5.92 14.03
C MET A 18 16.06 7.37 14.17
N LYS A 19 16.97 8.33 14.07
CA LYS A 19 16.64 9.76 14.04
C LYS A 19 15.71 10.08 12.87
N PHE A 20 16.05 9.63 11.67
CA PHE A 20 15.21 9.80 10.48
C PHE A 20 13.82 9.19 10.67
N PHE A 21 13.73 7.99 11.25
CA PHE A 21 12.45 7.32 11.54
C PHE A 21 11.61 8.14 12.52
N LEU A 22 12.17 8.58 13.64
CA LEU A 22 11.44 9.34 14.66
C LEU A 22 10.94 10.69 14.13
N GLU A 23 11.77 11.43 13.40
CA GLU A 23 11.41 12.73 12.81
C GLU A 23 10.30 12.60 11.75
N ASN A 24 10.22 11.47 11.07
CA ASN A 24 9.29 11.25 9.96
C ASN A 24 8.21 10.21 10.27
N PHE A 25 8.07 9.80 11.53
CA PHE A 25 7.25 8.67 11.96
C PHE A 25 5.83 8.69 11.39
N LYS A 26 5.14 9.84 11.44
CA LYS A 26 3.74 9.95 10.99
C LYS A 26 3.59 9.61 9.51
N TRP A 27 4.45 10.12 8.65
CA TRP A 27 4.40 9.88 7.20
C TRP A 27 4.86 8.47 6.84
N LEU A 28 5.90 7.97 7.49
CA LEU A 28 6.40 6.61 7.28
C LEU A 28 5.36 5.58 7.72
N LEU A 29 4.72 5.79 8.88
CA LEU A 29 3.65 4.92 9.37
C LEU A 29 2.42 4.97 8.45
N ALA A 30 2.02 6.14 7.97
CA ALA A 30 0.92 6.26 7.02
C ALA A 30 1.21 5.48 5.73
N CYS A 31 2.42 5.61 5.16
CA CYS A 31 2.84 4.84 3.98
C CYS A 31 2.89 3.34 4.28
N SER A 32 3.39 2.95 5.46
CA SER A 32 3.46 1.55 5.89
C SER A 32 2.06 0.92 6.01
N LEU A 33 1.09 1.65 6.55
CA LEU A 33 -0.30 1.20 6.63
C LEU A 33 -0.97 1.10 5.26
N MET A 34 -0.64 1.98 4.31
CA MET A 34 -1.11 1.85 2.93
C MET A 34 -0.56 0.58 2.26
N TYR A 35 0.74 0.32 2.40
CA TYR A 35 1.36 -0.92 1.93
C TYR A 35 0.77 -2.16 2.60
N PHE A 36 0.55 -2.13 3.91
CA PHE A 36 -0.12 -3.20 4.65
C PHE A 36 -1.53 -3.46 4.13
N SER A 37 -2.31 -2.39 3.91
CA SER A 37 -3.68 -2.48 3.39
C SER A 37 -3.75 -2.95 1.94
N SER A 38 -2.68 -2.76 1.14
CA SER A 38 -2.61 -3.26 -0.23
C SER A 38 -2.64 -4.79 -0.32
N CYS A 39 -2.32 -5.48 0.78
CA CYS A 39 -2.29 -6.94 0.85
C CYS A 39 -3.62 -7.58 0.50
N PHE A 40 -4.76 -6.94 0.76
CA PHE A 40 -6.09 -7.47 0.41
C PHE A 40 -6.32 -7.64 -1.10
N GLY A 41 -5.54 -6.96 -1.94
CA GLY A 41 -5.56 -7.14 -3.39
C GLY A 41 -4.41 -7.99 -3.95
N GLN A 42 -3.54 -8.51 -3.11
CA GLN A 42 -2.36 -9.26 -3.54
C GLN A 42 -2.68 -10.72 -3.84
N THR A 43 -1.85 -11.31 -4.69
CA THR A 43 -2.00 -12.69 -5.12
C THR A 43 -2.00 -13.67 -3.95
N PHE A 44 -1.07 -13.51 -3.00
CA PHE A 44 -0.95 -14.40 -1.85
C PHE A 44 -2.23 -14.40 -1.01
N PHE A 45 -2.87 -13.22 -0.84
CA PHE A 45 -4.11 -13.08 -0.06
C PHE A 45 -5.28 -13.75 -0.77
N ILE A 46 -5.49 -13.42 -2.06
CA ILE A 46 -6.60 -13.97 -2.86
C ILE A 46 -6.47 -15.50 -3.01
N SER A 47 -5.23 -16.01 -3.12
CA SER A 47 -4.97 -17.44 -3.26
C SER A 47 -5.37 -18.27 -2.04
N LEU A 48 -5.45 -17.67 -0.84
CA LEU A 48 -5.95 -18.34 0.36
C LEU A 48 -7.40 -18.85 0.18
N TYR A 49 -8.15 -18.19 -0.67
CA TYR A 49 -9.58 -18.47 -0.92
C TYR A 49 -9.82 -19.27 -2.20
N ALA A 50 -8.78 -19.61 -2.93
CA ALA A 50 -8.91 -20.20 -4.27
C ALA A 50 -9.71 -21.51 -4.28
N ASN A 51 -9.49 -22.38 -3.28
CA ASN A 51 -10.20 -23.68 -3.19
C ASN A 51 -11.68 -23.48 -2.88
N GLU A 52 -11.98 -22.62 -1.92
CA GLU A 52 -13.35 -22.33 -1.49
C GLU A 52 -14.14 -21.64 -2.59
N ILE A 53 -13.54 -20.66 -3.28
CA ILE A 53 -14.15 -19.96 -4.41
C ILE A 53 -14.44 -20.96 -5.53
N ARG A 54 -13.47 -21.79 -5.89
CA ARG A 54 -13.64 -22.81 -6.94
C ARG A 54 -14.73 -23.80 -6.60
N SER A 55 -14.74 -24.31 -5.38
CA SER A 55 -15.77 -25.25 -4.92
C SER A 55 -17.16 -24.62 -4.93
N PHE A 56 -17.29 -23.37 -4.49
CA PHE A 56 -18.58 -22.65 -4.44
C PHE A 56 -19.14 -22.37 -5.84
N PHE A 57 -18.29 -21.94 -6.78
CA PHE A 57 -18.72 -21.60 -8.14
C PHE A 57 -18.58 -22.78 -9.12
N GLN A 58 -18.19 -23.97 -8.65
CA GLN A 58 -17.97 -25.20 -9.43
C GLN A 58 -16.96 -25.00 -10.59
N LEU A 59 -15.86 -24.29 -10.29
CA LEU A 59 -14.84 -23.95 -11.27
C LEU A 59 -13.72 -25.00 -11.30
N SER A 60 -13.27 -25.36 -12.52
CA SER A 60 -12.03 -26.07 -12.69
C SER A 60 -10.82 -25.21 -12.33
N HIS A 61 -9.63 -25.81 -12.23
CA HIS A 61 -8.39 -25.04 -12.06
C HIS A 61 -8.14 -24.06 -13.20
N GLY A 62 -8.48 -24.49 -14.44
CA GLY A 62 -8.33 -23.67 -15.64
C GLY A 62 -9.30 -22.49 -15.66
N ASP A 63 -10.55 -22.69 -15.29
CA ASP A 63 -11.55 -21.61 -15.21
C ASP A 63 -11.14 -20.54 -14.19
N TRP A 64 -10.74 -20.97 -12.98
CA TRP A 64 -10.24 -20.06 -11.97
C TRP A 64 -8.99 -19.28 -12.43
N GLY A 65 -8.03 -19.98 -13.04
CA GLY A 65 -6.84 -19.36 -13.61
C GLY A 65 -7.18 -18.30 -14.66
N SER A 66 -8.14 -18.59 -15.53
CA SER A 66 -8.60 -17.67 -16.57
C SER A 66 -9.30 -16.44 -16.00
N ILE A 67 -10.20 -16.61 -15.04
CA ILE A 67 -10.87 -15.49 -14.32
C ILE A 67 -9.85 -14.59 -13.64
N TYR A 68 -8.91 -15.21 -12.93
CA TYR A 68 -7.86 -14.48 -12.22
C TYR A 68 -6.93 -13.72 -13.19
N ALA A 69 -6.55 -14.36 -14.29
CA ALA A 69 -5.71 -13.74 -15.32
C ALA A 69 -6.42 -12.56 -15.98
N LEU A 70 -7.69 -12.72 -16.37
CA LEU A 70 -8.49 -11.64 -16.98
C LEU A 70 -8.63 -10.45 -16.03
N GLY A 71 -8.98 -10.68 -14.78
CA GLY A 71 -9.09 -9.62 -13.78
C GLY A 71 -7.76 -8.89 -13.54
N THR A 72 -6.64 -9.64 -13.50
CA THR A 72 -5.30 -9.08 -13.33
C THR A 72 -4.85 -8.27 -14.54
N LEU A 73 -5.06 -8.77 -15.75
CA LEU A 73 -4.71 -8.07 -16.99
C LEU A 73 -5.52 -6.78 -17.15
N ALA A 74 -6.83 -6.84 -16.91
CA ALA A 74 -7.70 -5.67 -16.93
C ALA A 74 -7.23 -4.62 -15.90
N SER A 75 -6.85 -5.07 -14.69
CA SER A 75 -6.29 -4.20 -13.65
C SER A 75 -4.98 -3.55 -14.09
N ALA A 76 -4.07 -4.31 -14.69
CA ALA A 76 -2.79 -3.80 -15.18
C ALA A 76 -3.01 -2.74 -16.28
N PHE A 77 -3.91 -3.00 -17.23
CA PHE A 77 -4.27 -2.03 -18.26
C PHE A 77 -4.87 -0.75 -17.65
N MET A 78 -5.79 -0.91 -16.70
CA MET A 78 -6.39 0.24 -16.02
C MET A 78 -5.35 1.06 -15.25
N MET A 79 -4.33 0.41 -14.66
CA MET A 79 -3.22 1.11 -14.00
C MET A 79 -2.38 1.94 -14.95
N LEU A 80 -2.17 1.50 -16.20
CA LEU A 80 -1.46 2.30 -17.22
C LEU A 80 -2.24 3.60 -17.53
N VAL A 81 -3.56 3.54 -17.54
CA VAL A 81 -4.42 4.69 -17.86
C VAL A 81 -4.63 5.59 -16.64
N LEU A 82 -4.92 5.00 -15.49
CA LEU A 82 -5.36 5.72 -14.29
C LEU A 82 -4.26 5.90 -13.23
N GLY A 83 -3.11 5.24 -13.36
CA GLY A 83 -2.01 5.39 -12.39
C GLY A 83 -1.54 6.84 -12.23
N GLY A 84 -1.60 7.65 -13.29
CA GLY A 84 -1.30 9.08 -13.25
C GLY A 84 -2.33 9.96 -12.54
N LEU A 85 -3.47 9.43 -12.09
CA LEU A 85 -4.46 10.17 -11.30
C LEU A 85 -3.87 10.69 -9.98
N VAL A 86 -2.88 9.98 -9.43
CA VAL A 86 -2.17 10.39 -8.21
C VAL A 86 -1.47 11.73 -8.39
N ASP A 87 -1.06 12.05 -9.63
CA ASP A 87 -0.39 13.32 -9.95
C ASP A 87 -1.36 14.49 -10.16
N LYS A 88 -2.60 14.20 -10.55
CA LYS A 88 -3.60 15.19 -10.94
C LYS A 88 -4.56 15.55 -9.80
N HIS A 89 -4.76 14.65 -8.86
CA HIS A 89 -5.78 14.79 -7.83
C HIS A 89 -5.15 14.97 -6.44
N GLU A 90 -5.94 15.50 -5.53
CA GLU A 90 -5.60 15.63 -4.12
C GLU A 90 -5.36 14.24 -3.51
N PHE A 91 -4.17 14.02 -3.00
CA PHE A 91 -3.73 12.71 -2.48
C PHE A 91 -4.73 12.10 -1.49
N LYS A 92 -5.23 12.90 -0.54
CA LYS A 92 -6.17 12.41 0.49
C LYS A 92 -7.51 11.97 -0.10
N LYS A 93 -8.04 12.70 -1.06
CA LYS A 93 -9.32 12.33 -1.70
C LYS A 93 -9.19 11.02 -2.45
N LEU A 94 -8.08 10.85 -3.19
CA LEU A 94 -7.81 9.62 -3.90
C LEU A 94 -7.57 8.44 -2.95
N LEU A 95 -6.84 8.67 -1.86
CA LEU A 95 -6.63 7.68 -0.80
C LEU A 95 -7.95 7.19 -0.21
N ILE A 96 -8.84 8.11 0.16
CA ILE A 96 -10.16 7.78 0.73
C ILE A 96 -10.98 6.98 -0.28
N LEU A 97 -11.03 7.43 -1.55
CA LEU A 97 -11.75 6.71 -2.61
C LEU A 97 -11.25 5.27 -2.75
N VAL A 98 -9.93 5.07 -2.81
CA VAL A 98 -9.33 3.74 -2.99
C VAL A 98 -9.61 2.82 -1.80
N PHE A 99 -9.50 3.32 -0.56
CA PHE A 99 -9.80 2.53 0.64
C PHE A 99 -11.28 2.12 0.72
N ILE A 100 -12.17 3.07 0.46
CA ILE A 100 -13.63 2.79 0.45
C ILE A 100 -13.98 1.80 -0.65
N SER A 101 -13.44 1.97 -1.87
CA SER A 101 -13.68 1.04 -2.97
C SER A 101 -13.20 -0.37 -2.64
N LEU A 102 -11.99 -0.50 -2.07
CA LEU A 102 -11.45 -1.79 -1.67
C LEU A 102 -12.29 -2.44 -0.56
N SER A 103 -12.74 -1.66 0.42
CA SER A 103 -13.61 -2.14 1.48
C SER A 103 -14.97 -2.62 0.95
N ILE A 104 -15.59 -1.87 0.03
CA ILE A 104 -16.84 -2.26 -0.64
C ILE A 104 -16.65 -3.59 -1.38
N LEU A 105 -15.52 -3.78 -2.07
CA LEU A 105 -15.24 -5.05 -2.77
C LEU A 105 -15.13 -6.23 -1.81
N CYS A 106 -14.51 -6.02 -0.64
CA CYS A 106 -14.46 -7.05 0.40
C CYS A 106 -15.88 -7.43 0.88
N PHE A 107 -16.77 -6.46 1.12
CA PHE A 107 -18.17 -6.74 1.49
C PHE A 107 -18.96 -7.34 0.34
N THR A 108 -18.72 -6.89 -0.89
CA THR A 108 -19.38 -7.48 -2.07
C THR A 108 -19.01 -8.97 -2.22
N MET A 109 -17.77 -9.36 -1.88
CA MET A 109 -17.36 -10.77 -1.91
C MET A 109 -18.19 -11.63 -0.95
N VAL A 110 -18.57 -11.10 0.21
CA VAL A 110 -19.44 -11.80 1.19
C VAL A 110 -20.81 -12.16 0.58
N LEU A 111 -21.40 -11.22 -0.14
CA LEU A 111 -22.76 -11.34 -0.71
C LEU A 111 -22.76 -12.00 -2.08
N ASN A 112 -21.60 -12.19 -2.69
CA ASN A 112 -21.50 -12.63 -4.08
C ASN A 112 -21.93 -14.10 -4.26
N SER A 113 -22.80 -14.30 -5.24
CA SER A 113 -23.22 -15.62 -5.77
C SER A 113 -23.14 -15.69 -7.29
N SER A 114 -22.71 -14.63 -7.96
CA SER A 114 -22.61 -14.53 -9.41
C SER A 114 -21.17 -14.59 -9.91
N LEU A 115 -20.93 -15.43 -10.91
CA LEU A 115 -19.62 -15.55 -11.54
C LEU A 115 -19.16 -14.23 -12.22
N TRP A 116 -20.11 -13.52 -12.83
CA TRP A 116 -19.81 -12.23 -13.48
C TRP A 116 -19.39 -11.16 -12.47
N ILE A 117 -20.04 -11.14 -11.32
CA ILE A 117 -19.66 -10.24 -10.22
C ILE A 117 -18.28 -10.64 -9.66
N LEU A 118 -17.97 -11.94 -9.57
CA LEU A 118 -16.65 -12.42 -9.14
C LEU A 118 -15.52 -11.87 -10.02
N ILE A 119 -15.69 -11.88 -11.34
CA ILE A 119 -14.70 -11.31 -12.27
C ILE A 119 -14.46 -9.82 -11.96
N GLY A 120 -15.56 -9.07 -11.77
CA GLY A 120 -15.47 -7.65 -11.37
C GLY A 120 -14.80 -7.43 -10.02
N ILE A 121 -15.06 -8.30 -9.04
CA ILE A 121 -14.42 -8.25 -7.72
C ILE A 121 -12.91 -8.51 -7.85
N ILE A 122 -12.50 -9.56 -8.57
CA ILE A 122 -11.07 -9.87 -8.77
C ILE A 122 -10.38 -8.69 -9.46
N PHE A 123 -10.98 -8.16 -10.54
CA PHE A 123 -10.47 -6.93 -11.17
C PHE A 123 -10.30 -5.78 -10.16
N GLY A 124 -11.33 -5.48 -9.39
CA GLY A 124 -11.33 -4.37 -8.44
C GLY A 124 -10.33 -4.57 -7.29
N LEU A 125 -10.24 -5.78 -6.71
CA LEU A 125 -9.24 -6.12 -5.69
C LEU A 125 -7.83 -5.92 -6.22
N ARG A 126 -7.55 -6.39 -7.44
CA ARG A 126 -6.25 -6.21 -8.10
C ARG A 126 -5.96 -4.75 -8.40
N PHE A 127 -6.93 -3.99 -8.90
CA PHE A 127 -6.76 -2.58 -9.25
C PHE A 127 -6.60 -1.69 -8.00
N PHE A 128 -7.54 -1.73 -7.06
CA PHE A 128 -7.50 -0.87 -5.88
C PHE A 128 -6.49 -1.34 -4.83
N GLY A 129 -6.36 -2.65 -4.59
CA GLY A 129 -5.46 -3.21 -3.59
C GLY A 129 -4.02 -3.25 -4.11
N GLN A 130 -3.72 -4.14 -5.04
CA GLN A 130 -2.35 -4.30 -5.55
C GLN A 130 -1.89 -3.09 -6.37
N GLY A 131 -2.76 -2.54 -7.23
CA GLY A 131 -2.42 -1.40 -8.07
C GLY A 131 -2.33 -0.11 -7.26
N MET A 132 -3.48 0.51 -6.97
CA MET A 132 -3.54 1.86 -6.41
C MET A 132 -2.96 1.96 -4.99
N LEU A 133 -3.31 1.06 -4.05
CA LEU A 133 -2.81 1.12 -2.67
C LEU A 133 -1.32 0.81 -2.53
N PHE A 134 -0.73 0.10 -3.48
CA PHE A 134 0.72 -0.07 -3.53
C PHE A 134 1.42 1.11 -4.21
N HIS A 135 0.76 1.72 -5.19
CA HIS A 135 1.29 2.87 -5.95
C HIS A 135 1.26 4.18 -5.15
N LEU A 136 0.16 4.47 -4.45
CA LEU A 136 -0.04 5.70 -3.67
C LEU A 136 1.13 6.01 -2.72
N PRO A 137 1.56 5.09 -1.82
CA PRO A 137 2.68 5.38 -0.92
C PRO A 137 3.99 5.56 -1.66
N SER A 138 4.21 4.86 -2.79
CA SER A 138 5.42 5.02 -3.61
C SER A 138 5.55 6.44 -4.16
N VAL A 139 4.45 6.99 -4.71
CA VAL A 139 4.40 8.37 -5.22
C VAL A 139 4.54 9.37 -4.07
N ALA A 140 3.85 9.15 -2.95
CA ALA A 140 3.94 9.99 -1.77
C ALA A 140 5.37 10.07 -1.24
N ILE A 141 6.05 8.94 -1.10
CA ILE A 141 7.44 8.87 -0.68
C ILE A 141 8.35 9.64 -1.64
N GLY A 142 8.17 9.45 -2.94
CA GLY A 142 8.93 10.16 -3.95
C GLY A 142 8.81 11.69 -3.84
N ARG A 143 7.59 12.18 -3.53
CA ARG A 143 7.32 13.61 -3.36
C ARG A 143 7.79 14.17 -2.02
N TRP A 144 7.62 13.39 -0.94
CA TRP A 144 7.82 13.89 0.43
C TRP A 144 9.27 13.79 0.91
N PHE A 145 10.03 12.82 0.42
CA PHE A 145 11.35 12.49 0.98
C PHE A 145 12.55 12.81 0.07
N GLY A 146 12.33 13.17 -1.19
CA GLY A 146 13.38 13.61 -2.10
C GLY A 146 14.62 12.69 -2.09
N GLN A 147 15.78 13.19 -1.66
CA GLN A 147 17.02 12.43 -1.57
C GLN A 147 16.97 11.24 -0.59
N ASN A 148 16.10 11.29 0.41
CA ASN A 148 15.90 10.22 1.39
C ASN A 148 14.84 9.18 0.98
N LYS A 149 14.32 9.24 -0.26
CA LYS A 149 13.28 8.33 -0.75
C LYS A 149 13.60 6.85 -0.55
N GLY A 150 14.85 6.43 -0.77
CA GLY A 150 15.28 5.05 -0.56
C GLY A 150 15.09 4.57 0.89
N LYS A 151 15.52 5.38 1.87
CA LYS A 151 15.33 5.07 3.30
C LYS A 151 13.84 5.03 3.67
N ALA A 152 13.06 5.99 3.18
CA ALA A 152 11.63 6.05 3.43
C ALA A 152 10.90 4.85 2.83
N THR A 153 11.23 4.44 1.60
CA THR A 153 10.67 3.25 0.95
C THR A 153 11.00 1.99 1.73
N SER A 154 12.28 1.78 2.11
CA SER A 154 12.70 0.58 2.84
C SER A 154 11.94 0.40 4.16
N ILE A 155 11.71 1.49 4.89
CA ILE A 155 10.95 1.45 6.15
C ILE A 155 9.46 1.21 5.88
N SER A 156 8.88 1.94 4.91
CA SER A 156 7.44 1.88 4.68
C SER A 156 6.97 0.55 4.08
N VAL A 157 7.79 -0.07 3.22
CA VAL A 157 7.49 -1.39 2.61
C VAL A 157 7.45 -2.51 3.65
N LEU A 158 8.04 -2.33 4.83
CA LEU A 158 7.88 -3.30 5.94
C LEU A 158 6.41 -3.54 6.29
N GLY A 159 5.53 -2.57 6.06
CA GLY A 159 4.08 -2.77 6.21
C GLY A 159 3.53 -3.87 5.29
N PHE A 160 3.99 -3.90 4.03
CA PHE A 160 3.63 -4.98 3.10
C PHE A 160 4.15 -6.34 3.59
N SER A 161 5.45 -6.43 3.92
CA SER A 161 6.06 -7.68 4.41
C SER A 161 5.39 -8.19 5.69
N LEU A 162 4.96 -7.27 6.57
CA LEU A 162 4.22 -7.61 7.78
C LEU A 162 2.85 -8.20 7.44
N GLY A 163 2.13 -7.59 6.50
CA GLY A 163 0.85 -8.09 6.02
C GLY A 163 0.98 -9.46 5.35
N GLU A 164 2.00 -9.65 4.51
CA GLU A 164 2.29 -10.92 3.85
C GLU A 164 2.60 -12.04 4.86
N ALA A 165 3.30 -11.74 5.95
CA ALA A 165 3.60 -12.69 6.99
C ALA A 165 2.40 -13.02 7.89
N ILE A 166 1.58 -12.01 8.23
CA ILE A 166 0.54 -12.14 9.26
C ILE A 166 -0.81 -12.59 8.66
N PHE A 167 -1.22 -12.03 7.51
CA PHE A 167 -2.55 -12.29 6.97
C PHE A 167 -2.82 -13.77 6.66
N PRO A 168 -1.90 -14.55 6.07
CA PRO A 168 -2.18 -15.97 5.84
C PRO A 168 -2.54 -16.71 7.12
N ILE A 169 -1.84 -16.44 8.23
CA ILE A 169 -2.07 -17.09 9.52
C ILE A 169 -3.43 -16.66 10.08
N ILE A 170 -3.67 -15.35 10.19
CA ILE A 170 -4.90 -14.82 10.78
C ILE A 170 -6.11 -15.20 9.94
N MET A 171 -6.03 -15.08 8.61
CA MET A 171 -7.17 -15.35 7.75
C MET A 171 -7.51 -16.84 7.69
N THR A 172 -6.53 -17.73 7.68
CA THR A 172 -6.80 -19.17 7.78
C THR A 172 -7.54 -19.51 9.07
N PHE A 173 -7.13 -18.88 10.19
CA PHE A 173 -7.82 -19.03 11.46
C PHE A 173 -9.26 -18.50 11.39
N ILE A 174 -9.47 -17.28 10.88
CA ILE A 174 -10.81 -16.69 10.74
C ILE A 174 -11.70 -17.54 9.83
N ILE A 175 -11.18 -18.02 8.69
CA ILE A 175 -11.89 -18.87 7.75
C ILE A 175 -12.43 -20.14 8.45
N SER A 176 -11.66 -20.74 9.34
CA SER A 176 -12.06 -21.96 10.06
C SER A 176 -13.23 -21.74 11.03
N PHE A 177 -13.43 -20.51 11.54
CA PHE A 177 -14.54 -20.18 12.47
C PHE A 177 -15.78 -19.64 11.79
N VAL A 178 -15.63 -18.71 10.85
CA VAL A 178 -16.76 -17.99 10.27
C VAL A 178 -17.00 -18.35 8.80
N GLY A 179 -16.17 -19.21 8.23
CA GLY A 179 -16.20 -19.56 6.83
C GLY A 179 -15.58 -18.50 5.91
N TRP A 180 -15.25 -18.92 4.68
CA TRP A 180 -14.49 -18.11 3.74
C TRP A 180 -15.21 -16.81 3.32
N LYS A 181 -16.53 -16.85 3.12
CA LYS A 181 -17.28 -15.64 2.73
C LYS A 181 -17.23 -14.56 3.79
N PHE A 182 -17.62 -14.91 5.03
CA PHE A 182 -17.66 -13.93 6.11
C PHE A 182 -16.28 -13.43 6.52
N SER A 183 -15.22 -14.20 6.29
CA SER A 183 -13.85 -13.74 6.57
C SER A 183 -13.44 -12.51 5.76
N TRP A 184 -14.02 -12.28 4.58
CA TRP A 184 -13.82 -11.06 3.81
C TRP A 184 -14.36 -9.82 4.52
N SER A 185 -15.39 -9.95 5.37
CA SER A 185 -15.88 -8.84 6.18
C SER A 185 -14.81 -8.29 7.11
N PHE A 186 -13.94 -9.15 7.64
CA PHE A 186 -12.82 -8.72 8.46
C PHE A 186 -11.92 -7.76 7.68
N GLY A 187 -11.59 -8.08 6.44
CA GLY A 187 -10.80 -7.20 5.57
C GLY A 187 -11.48 -5.86 5.33
N GLY A 188 -12.79 -5.88 5.01
CA GLY A 188 -13.57 -4.66 4.80
C GLY A 188 -13.61 -3.77 6.04
N VAL A 189 -13.87 -4.34 7.22
CA VAL A 189 -13.89 -3.61 8.50
C VAL A 189 -12.51 -3.05 8.85
N LEU A 190 -11.46 -3.86 8.70
CA LEU A 190 -10.09 -3.44 9.00
C LEU A 190 -9.67 -2.25 8.14
N LEU A 191 -9.99 -2.26 6.85
CA LEU A 191 -9.74 -1.15 5.94
C LEU A 191 -10.45 0.13 6.39
N LEU A 192 -11.71 0.04 6.80
CA LEU A 192 -12.48 1.18 7.31
C LEU A 192 -11.93 1.72 8.65
N LEU A 193 -11.33 0.87 9.49
CA LEU A 193 -10.70 1.29 10.74
C LEU A 193 -9.32 1.93 10.50
N ILE A 194 -8.55 1.42 9.55
CA ILE A 194 -7.22 1.95 9.22
C ILE A 194 -7.32 3.32 8.53
N LEU A 195 -8.33 3.52 7.68
CA LEU A 195 -8.48 4.75 6.89
C LEU A 195 -8.49 6.03 7.74
N PRO A 196 -9.36 6.21 8.75
CA PRO A 196 -9.38 7.42 9.56
C PRO A 196 -8.05 7.63 10.31
N PHE A 197 -7.38 6.55 10.71
CA PHE A 197 -6.07 6.62 11.34
C PHE A 197 -5.01 7.19 10.38
N ILE A 198 -4.95 6.70 9.13
CA ILE A 198 -4.05 7.26 8.11
C ILE A 198 -4.38 8.74 7.85
N VAL A 199 -5.67 9.08 7.69
CA VAL A 199 -6.10 10.46 7.44
C VAL A 199 -5.67 11.39 8.59
N THR A 200 -5.71 10.92 9.84
CA THR A 200 -5.25 11.71 11.00
C THR A 200 -3.73 11.88 11.01
N LEU A 201 -2.96 10.86 10.62
CA LEU A 201 -1.50 10.96 10.47
C LEU A 201 -1.10 11.97 9.39
N LEU A 202 -1.90 12.08 8.33
CA LEU A 202 -1.67 12.97 7.18
C LEU A 202 -2.37 14.33 7.33
N LYS A 203 -2.80 14.76 8.54
CA LYS A 203 -3.40 16.09 8.74
C LYS A 203 -2.48 17.21 8.27
N VAL A 204 -1.18 17.05 8.49
CA VAL A 204 -0.15 17.94 7.94
C VAL A 204 0.50 17.22 6.76
N GLU A 205 0.06 17.54 5.56
CA GLU A 205 0.63 16.98 4.33
C GLU A 205 1.96 17.68 4.01
N ARG A 206 3.02 16.89 3.76
CA ARG A 206 4.27 17.44 3.23
C ARG A 206 4.03 17.86 1.78
N THR A 207 3.95 19.18 1.55
CA THR A 207 3.96 19.69 0.18
C THR A 207 5.40 19.76 -0.34
N PRO A 208 5.64 19.70 -1.65
CA PRO A 208 6.96 19.94 -2.23
C PRO A 208 7.57 21.28 -1.81
N LYS A 209 6.74 22.30 -1.55
CA LYS A 209 7.16 23.61 -1.01
C LYS A 209 7.71 23.51 0.42
N SER A 210 7.12 22.71 1.30
CA SER A 210 7.62 22.54 2.68
C SER A 210 8.93 21.76 2.72
N SER A 211 9.10 20.76 1.85
CA SER A 211 10.38 20.06 1.71
C SER A 211 11.46 20.97 1.14
N ARG A 212 11.12 21.85 0.21
CA ARG A 212 12.03 22.83 -0.37
C ARG A 212 12.49 23.86 0.67
N ASN A 213 11.57 24.36 1.50
CA ASN A 213 11.91 25.30 2.58
C ASN A 213 12.81 24.66 3.64
N GLN A 214 12.60 23.38 4.00
CA GLN A 214 13.48 22.67 4.91
C GLN A 214 14.88 22.45 4.32
N VAL A 215 15.01 22.22 3.02
CA VAL A 215 16.32 22.14 2.35
C VAL A 215 17.01 23.51 2.33
N ILE A 216 16.26 24.58 2.11
CA ILE A 216 16.78 25.96 2.14
C ILE A 216 17.25 26.33 3.55
N GLU A 217 16.47 26.01 4.58
CA GLU A 217 16.85 26.24 5.99
C GLU A 217 18.09 25.42 6.41
N GLN A 218 18.18 24.16 5.95
CA GLN A 218 19.32 23.28 6.30
C GLN A 218 20.61 23.59 5.52
N THR A 219 20.50 24.12 4.30
CA THR A 219 21.66 24.36 3.42
C THR A 219 22.03 25.82 3.30
N GLY A 220 21.19 26.73 3.76
CA GLY A 220 21.42 28.19 3.60
C GLY A 220 21.43 28.66 2.14
N LEU A 221 21.01 27.81 1.20
CA LEU A 221 21.00 28.07 -0.23
C LEU A 221 19.73 28.83 -0.63
N ASN A 222 19.90 29.99 -1.26
CA ASN A 222 18.81 30.81 -1.77
C ASN A 222 18.24 30.20 -3.06
N ASP A 223 17.00 30.50 -3.41
CA ASP A 223 16.25 29.97 -4.60
C ASP A 223 17.02 30.07 -5.92
N LYS A 224 17.93 31.05 -6.07
CA LYS A 224 18.78 31.23 -7.26
C LYS A 224 19.84 30.14 -7.45
N HIS A 225 20.29 29.49 -6.36
CA HIS A 225 21.30 28.44 -6.43
C HIS A 225 20.69 27.06 -6.73
N LEU A 226 19.42 26.86 -6.40
CA LEU A 226 18.71 25.58 -6.65
C LEU A 226 18.31 25.44 -8.12
N SER A 227 18.11 26.53 -8.88
CA SER A 227 17.82 26.48 -10.31
C SER A 227 19.04 26.09 -11.16
N LEU A 228 20.26 26.26 -10.66
CA LEU A 228 21.50 25.91 -11.35
C LEU A 228 21.88 24.42 -11.22
N ILE A 229 21.27 23.68 -10.30
CA ILE A 229 21.55 22.25 -10.08
C ILE A 229 20.69 21.35 -10.99
N HIS A 230 19.73 21.91 -11.71
CA HIS A 230 18.82 21.20 -12.63
C HIS A 230 19.17 21.35 -14.12
N ILE A 231 20.39 21.80 -14.47
CA ILE A 231 20.85 21.82 -15.86
C ILE A 231 21.82 20.67 -16.11
#